data_34832d266d51e04378688ad913872bcd
#
_entry.id   34832d266d51e04378688ad913872bcd
#
_cell.length_a   1.000
_cell.length_b   1.000
_cell.length_c   1.000
_cell.angle_alpha   90.00
_cell.angle_beta   90.00
_cell.angle_gamma   90.00
#
_symmetry.space_group_name_H-M   'P 1'
#
loop_
_entity.id
_entity.type
_entity.pdbx_description
1 polymer ?
#
loop_
_entity_poly.entity_id
_entity_poly.type
_entity_poly.pdbx_seq_one_letter_code
_entity_poly.pdbx_strand_id
1 'polypeptide(L)'
;KLIADLDFSNVHFDYEGGWWPIGEWGSGSGSADRFHGTFDGDGHTIKNFYVEKPTGAHDMTFFGVVEGATIERVIFENITFIGEGRMGMISGQTEKTTIREVGAINCTVKNIGTGVEAGGFVGPGSQVVIYDCYFVDGSIVCDGKLSETDLRGDNAAALVGKAENMTAIMSSYVSGTVVARNNLGGIAGMIDASSSISGCLAMCDVTGNDDATGIGRICGGGSPDLSSGNYALETAKVNGNLVTTDNNAD
;
A
#
# COMPACT_ATOMS: atom_id res chain seq x y z
N LYS A 1 -18.67 7.08 -10.72
CA LYS A 1 -19.00 5.67 -10.89
C LYS A 1 -18.48 5.18 -12.24
N LEU A 2 -17.79 4.03 -12.27
CA LEU A 2 -17.44 3.34 -13.51
C LEU A 2 -18.70 2.75 -14.16
N ILE A 3 -18.67 2.65 -15.48
CA ILE A 3 -19.77 2.07 -16.28
C ILE A 3 -19.25 0.94 -17.19
N ALA A 4 -17.96 0.67 -17.18
CA ALA A 4 -17.30 -0.39 -17.92
C ALA A 4 -15.89 -0.62 -17.34
N ASP A 5 -15.30 -1.75 -17.66
CA ASP A 5 -13.89 -2.00 -17.40
C ASP A 5 -12.98 -1.03 -18.15
N LEU A 6 -11.87 -0.63 -17.54
CA LEU A 6 -10.85 0.20 -18.13
C LEU A 6 -9.60 -0.63 -18.38
N ASP A 7 -9.22 -0.78 -19.66
CA ASP A 7 -8.02 -1.51 -20.07
C ASP A 7 -6.99 -0.54 -20.66
N PHE A 8 -5.85 -0.42 -20.00
CA PHE A 8 -4.76 0.47 -20.39
C PHE A 8 -3.64 -0.24 -21.17
N SER A 9 -3.83 -1.48 -21.64
CA SER A 9 -2.80 -2.27 -22.34
C SER A 9 -2.19 -1.56 -23.57
N ASN A 10 -2.90 -0.64 -24.18
CA ASN A 10 -2.44 0.14 -25.35
C ASN A 10 -2.10 1.59 -25.00
N VAL A 11 -2.03 1.94 -23.72
CA VAL A 11 -1.75 3.31 -23.29
C VAL A 11 -0.37 3.32 -22.60
N HIS A 12 0.52 4.16 -23.13
CA HIS A 12 1.81 4.44 -22.51
C HIS A 12 1.78 5.85 -21.91
N PHE A 13 2.09 5.93 -20.64
CA PHE A 13 2.21 7.21 -19.95
C PHE A 13 3.69 7.61 -19.94
N ASP A 14 4.15 8.26 -21.01
CA ASP A 14 5.49 8.84 -21.09
C ASP A 14 5.63 10.01 -20.11
N TYR A 15 6.83 10.20 -19.60
CA TYR A 15 7.14 11.19 -18.57
C TYR A 15 6.70 12.63 -18.90
N GLU A 16 6.81 13.07 -20.14
CA GLU A 16 6.50 14.46 -20.53
C GLU A 16 4.99 14.73 -20.73
N GLY A 17 4.18 13.71 -20.91
CA GLY A 17 2.72 13.78 -21.02
C GLY A 17 2.00 12.75 -20.18
N GLY A 18 2.70 12.19 -19.19
CA GLY A 18 2.34 11.02 -18.43
C GLY A 18 1.10 11.14 -17.56
N TRP A 19 0.89 10.10 -16.77
CA TRP A 19 -0.21 10.09 -15.82
C TRP A 19 -0.02 11.14 -14.71
N TRP A 20 -1.05 11.93 -14.51
CA TRP A 20 -1.21 12.79 -13.36
C TRP A 20 -2.24 12.17 -12.42
N PRO A 21 -1.88 11.87 -11.18
CA PRO A 21 -2.82 11.31 -10.21
C PRO A 21 -4.06 12.16 -10.03
N ILE A 22 -5.20 11.53 -9.84
CA ILE A 22 -6.44 12.24 -9.55
C ILE A 22 -6.35 12.82 -8.13
N GLY A 23 -6.41 14.14 -7.99
CA GLY A 23 -6.22 14.82 -6.70
C GLY A 23 -4.75 14.89 -6.30
N GLU A 24 -4.13 16.02 -6.56
CA GLU A 24 -2.71 16.25 -6.26
C GLU A 24 -2.48 16.91 -4.90
N TRP A 25 -1.23 16.82 -4.44
CA TRP A 25 -0.71 17.72 -3.43
C TRP A 25 -0.47 19.08 -4.09
N GLY A 26 -1.42 19.99 -3.97
CA GLY A 26 -1.33 21.32 -4.57
C GLY A 26 -0.07 22.08 -4.14
N SER A 27 0.54 22.81 -5.06
CA SER A 27 1.66 23.72 -4.80
C SER A 27 1.31 24.93 -3.93
N GLY A 28 0.08 24.99 -3.43
CA GLY A 28 -0.44 25.98 -2.50
C GLY A 28 -1.07 25.33 -1.27
N SER A 29 -1.18 26.04 -0.19
CA SER A 29 -1.66 25.60 1.13
C SER A 29 -3.15 25.19 1.19
N GLY A 30 -3.76 24.73 0.11
CA GLY A 30 -5.18 24.41 0.02
C GLY A 30 -5.48 22.93 -0.21
N SER A 31 -6.50 22.41 0.47
CA SER A 31 -7.07 21.08 0.24
C SER A 31 -7.86 20.96 -1.07
N ALA A 32 -7.86 22.00 -1.90
CA ALA A 32 -8.74 22.10 -3.07
C ALA A 32 -8.42 21.08 -4.18
N ASP A 33 -7.21 20.55 -4.19
CA ASP A 33 -6.76 19.65 -5.25
C ASP A 33 -6.82 18.17 -4.84
N ARG A 34 -7.22 17.87 -3.59
CA ARG A 34 -7.39 16.51 -3.09
C ARG A 34 -8.64 15.85 -3.66
N PHE A 35 -8.60 14.56 -3.83
CA PHE A 35 -9.82 13.84 -4.18
C PHE A 35 -10.77 13.76 -2.99
N HIS A 36 -11.91 14.37 -3.12
CA HIS A 36 -13.03 14.33 -2.17
C HIS A 36 -14.26 13.76 -2.86
N GLY A 37 -14.85 12.74 -2.33
CA GLY A 37 -16.10 12.20 -2.90
C GLY A 37 -16.09 10.68 -3.00
N THR A 38 -16.93 10.14 -3.86
CA THR A 38 -17.07 8.69 -4.03
C THR A 38 -16.54 8.26 -5.38
N PHE A 39 -15.56 7.34 -5.37
CA PHE A 39 -15.18 6.55 -6.53
C PHE A 39 -15.77 5.16 -6.39
N ASP A 40 -16.82 4.91 -7.15
CA ASP A 40 -17.54 3.64 -7.18
C ASP A 40 -17.18 2.87 -8.47
N GLY A 41 -16.47 1.77 -8.31
CA GLY A 41 -16.12 0.90 -9.43
C GLY A 41 -17.27 0.07 -9.98
N ASP A 42 -18.38 -0.05 -9.25
CA ASP A 42 -19.55 -0.87 -9.62
C ASP A 42 -19.22 -2.33 -9.97
N GLY A 43 -18.14 -2.85 -9.41
CA GLY A 43 -17.62 -4.20 -9.70
C GLY A 43 -16.74 -4.28 -10.96
N HIS A 44 -16.47 -3.16 -11.62
CA HIS A 44 -15.60 -3.13 -12.80
C HIS A 44 -14.11 -3.19 -12.44
N THR A 45 -13.31 -3.57 -13.45
CA THR A 45 -11.87 -3.71 -13.36
C THR A 45 -11.13 -2.58 -14.06
N ILE A 46 -10.08 -2.07 -13.41
CA ILE A 46 -9.06 -1.20 -14.01
C ILE A 46 -7.81 -2.06 -14.17
N LYS A 47 -7.30 -2.21 -15.39
CA LYS A 47 -6.22 -3.16 -15.64
C LYS A 47 -5.15 -2.70 -16.61
N ASN A 48 -3.98 -3.37 -16.49
CA ASN A 48 -2.83 -3.18 -17.37
C ASN A 48 -2.29 -1.74 -17.35
N PHE A 49 -2.31 -1.12 -16.17
CA PHE A 49 -1.89 0.26 -16.00
C PHE A 49 -0.43 0.31 -15.52
N TYR A 50 0.43 0.88 -16.33
CA TYR A 50 1.86 0.98 -16.04
C TYR A 50 2.31 2.43 -16.03
N VAL A 51 2.92 2.86 -14.93
CA VAL A 51 3.54 4.17 -14.80
C VAL A 51 4.90 4.03 -14.14
N GLU A 52 5.93 4.55 -14.78
CA GLU A 52 7.28 4.65 -14.25
C GLU A 52 7.77 6.08 -14.36
N LYS A 53 8.21 6.66 -13.22
CA LYS A 53 8.78 8.00 -13.15
C LYS A 53 10.04 7.98 -12.29
N PRO A 54 11.22 7.93 -12.91
CA PRO A 54 12.47 7.60 -12.23
C PRO A 54 13.00 8.66 -11.27
N THR A 55 12.60 9.94 -11.40
CA THR A 55 13.08 11.01 -10.50
C THR A 55 12.15 12.20 -10.43
N GLY A 56 12.10 12.86 -9.26
CA GLY A 56 11.43 14.16 -9.07
C GLY A 56 9.92 14.13 -9.14
N ALA A 57 9.32 12.97 -9.01
CA ALA A 57 7.88 12.82 -8.97
C ALA A 57 7.40 12.65 -7.54
N HIS A 58 6.32 13.33 -7.25
CA HIS A 58 5.56 13.12 -6.03
C HIS A 58 4.42 12.15 -6.30
N ASP A 59 4.27 11.14 -5.43
CA ASP A 59 3.08 10.29 -5.31
C ASP A 59 2.58 9.66 -6.62
N MET A 60 3.40 8.79 -7.27
CA MET A 60 2.97 7.99 -8.42
C MET A 60 1.94 6.95 -8.00
N THR A 61 0.68 7.26 -8.21
CA THR A 61 -0.47 6.53 -7.69
C THR A 61 -1.70 6.79 -8.57
N PHE A 62 -2.77 6.06 -8.39
CA PHE A 62 -4.01 6.34 -9.12
C PHE A 62 -4.67 7.65 -8.64
N PHE A 63 -4.79 7.81 -7.31
CA PHE A 63 -5.15 9.07 -6.66
C PHE A 63 -3.94 9.60 -5.90
N GLY A 64 -3.55 10.84 -6.09
CA GLY A 64 -2.43 11.45 -5.38
C GLY A 64 -2.70 11.58 -3.88
N VAL A 65 -3.57 12.50 -3.50
CA VAL A 65 -4.03 12.69 -2.13
C VAL A 65 -5.55 12.53 -2.07
N VAL A 66 -6.00 11.74 -1.10
CA VAL A 66 -7.42 11.44 -0.87
C VAL A 66 -7.82 11.93 0.52
N GLU A 67 -8.89 12.71 0.64
CA GLU A 67 -9.41 13.17 1.93
C GLU A 67 -10.93 13.14 1.98
N GLY A 68 -11.50 12.53 3.03
CA GLY A 68 -12.95 12.53 3.24
C GLY A 68 -13.73 11.80 2.15
N ALA A 69 -13.12 10.80 1.52
CA ALA A 69 -13.65 10.12 0.35
C ALA A 69 -14.16 8.70 0.66
N THR A 70 -14.79 8.10 -0.32
CA THR A 70 -15.09 6.66 -0.37
C THR A 70 -14.59 6.09 -1.68
N ILE A 71 -13.80 5.00 -1.60
CA ILE A 71 -13.34 4.24 -2.76
C ILE A 71 -13.86 2.82 -2.59
N GLU A 72 -14.66 2.36 -3.54
CA GLU A 72 -15.39 1.13 -3.35
C GLU A 72 -15.63 0.34 -4.64
N ARG A 73 -15.80 -0.98 -4.48
CA ARG A 73 -16.28 -1.91 -5.51
C ARG A 73 -15.50 -1.84 -6.82
N VAL A 74 -14.17 -1.80 -6.73
CA VAL A 74 -13.27 -1.75 -7.89
C VAL A 74 -12.19 -2.82 -7.76
N ILE A 75 -11.82 -3.41 -8.88
CA ILE A 75 -10.70 -4.35 -8.98
C ILE A 75 -9.60 -3.68 -9.78
N PHE A 76 -8.39 -3.70 -9.25
CA PHE A 76 -7.17 -3.32 -9.94
C PHE A 76 -6.41 -4.58 -10.33
N GLU A 77 -6.06 -4.74 -11.59
CA GLU A 77 -5.41 -5.95 -12.10
C GLU A 77 -4.19 -5.59 -12.97
N ASN A 78 -3.05 -6.22 -12.72
CA ASN A 78 -1.81 -5.97 -13.47
C ASN A 78 -1.43 -4.48 -13.47
N ILE A 79 -1.46 -3.84 -12.31
CA ILE A 79 -1.08 -2.42 -12.15
C ILE A 79 0.38 -2.37 -11.71
N THR A 80 1.16 -1.46 -12.30
CA THR A 80 2.54 -1.20 -11.89
C THR A 80 2.79 0.28 -11.73
N PHE A 81 3.19 0.68 -10.53
CA PHE A 81 3.69 2.02 -10.22
C PHE A 81 5.14 1.94 -9.75
N ILE A 82 6.03 2.70 -10.41
CA ILE A 82 7.44 2.84 -10.04
C ILE A 82 7.75 4.32 -9.92
N GLY A 83 8.24 4.77 -8.78
CA GLY A 83 8.55 6.18 -8.56
C GLY A 83 9.10 6.51 -7.18
N GLU A 84 9.19 7.79 -6.89
CA GLU A 84 9.60 8.33 -5.59
C GLU A 84 8.39 8.88 -4.84
N GLY A 85 8.56 9.25 -3.56
CA GLY A 85 7.51 9.82 -2.74
C GLY A 85 6.70 8.79 -1.97
N ARG A 86 5.56 9.19 -1.46
CA ARG A 86 4.62 8.29 -0.78
C ARG A 86 3.85 7.51 -1.82
N MET A 87 3.83 6.21 -1.71
CA MET A 87 3.26 5.37 -2.75
C MET A 87 2.22 4.39 -2.23
N GLY A 88 1.17 4.25 -3.02
CA GLY A 88 0.18 3.21 -2.91
C GLY A 88 -0.51 3.05 -4.25
N MET A 89 -1.02 1.88 -4.58
CA MET A 89 -1.74 1.71 -5.84
C MET A 89 -2.96 2.62 -5.91
N ILE A 90 -3.69 2.77 -4.81
CA ILE A 90 -4.85 3.66 -4.74
C ILE A 90 -4.37 5.10 -4.51
N SER A 91 -3.60 5.36 -3.44
CA SER A 91 -3.24 6.71 -3.06
C SER A 91 -1.87 6.78 -2.37
N GLY A 92 -1.13 7.86 -2.65
CA GLY A 92 0.10 8.20 -1.96
C GLY A 92 -0.15 8.62 -0.52
N GLN A 93 -1.20 9.40 -0.27
CA GLN A 93 -1.60 9.81 1.08
C GLN A 93 -3.13 9.82 1.21
N THR A 94 -3.63 9.28 2.32
CA THR A 94 -5.07 9.13 2.54
C THR A 94 -5.47 9.59 3.94
N GLU A 95 -6.50 10.43 4.01
CA GLU A 95 -7.05 10.95 5.28
C GLU A 95 -8.57 10.78 5.33
N LYS A 96 -9.13 10.41 6.49
CA LYS A 96 -10.60 10.37 6.77
C LYS A 96 -11.40 9.66 5.69
N THR A 97 -10.88 8.58 5.15
CA THR A 97 -11.39 7.93 3.94
C THR A 97 -11.80 6.49 4.22
N THR A 98 -12.82 6.04 3.53
CA THR A 98 -13.25 4.63 3.53
C THR A 98 -12.86 3.96 2.22
N ILE A 99 -12.19 2.79 2.33
CA ILE A 99 -11.85 1.92 1.21
C ILE A 99 -12.50 0.57 1.49
N ARG A 100 -13.40 0.13 0.62
CA ARG A 100 -14.15 -1.10 0.86
C ARG A 100 -14.46 -1.87 -0.43
N GLU A 101 -14.49 -3.18 -0.31
CA GLU A 101 -14.79 -4.06 -1.44
C GLU A 101 -13.85 -3.76 -2.64
N VAL A 102 -12.58 -3.50 -2.33
CA VAL A 102 -11.55 -3.21 -3.32
C VAL A 102 -10.59 -4.38 -3.42
N GLY A 103 -10.33 -4.80 -4.65
CA GLY A 103 -9.38 -5.85 -4.95
C GLY A 103 -8.15 -5.34 -5.70
N ALA A 104 -7.00 -5.95 -5.43
CA ALA A 104 -5.79 -5.81 -6.25
C ALA A 104 -5.24 -7.20 -6.58
N ILE A 105 -4.96 -7.45 -7.84
CA ILE A 105 -4.47 -8.73 -8.34
C ILE A 105 -3.24 -8.49 -9.20
N ASN A 106 -2.13 -9.16 -8.86
CA ASN A 106 -0.87 -9.07 -9.61
C ASN A 106 -0.42 -7.61 -9.80
N CYS A 107 -0.47 -6.82 -8.71
CA CYS A 107 -0.11 -5.41 -8.72
C CYS A 107 1.28 -5.20 -8.12
N THR A 108 2.02 -4.23 -8.64
CA THR A 108 3.36 -3.86 -8.16
C THR A 108 3.39 -2.38 -7.77
N VAL A 109 3.85 -2.11 -6.55
CA VAL A 109 4.21 -0.77 -6.09
C VAL A 109 5.70 -0.78 -5.75
N LYS A 110 6.49 -0.07 -6.53
CA LYS A 110 7.94 0.03 -6.32
C LYS A 110 8.34 1.47 -6.02
N ASN A 111 8.65 1.73 -4.77
CA ASN A 111 9.18 3.01 -4.31
C ASN A 111 10.71 2.99 -4.40
N ILE A 112 11.26 3.87 -5.21
CA ILE A 112 12.70 4.06 -5.39
C ILE A 112 13.26 5.28 -4.64
N GLY A 113 12.39 6.03 -3.94
CA GLY A 113 12.74 7.16 -3.09
C GLY A 113 13.25 6.75 -1.71
N THR A 114 13.94 7.64 -1.04
CA THR A 114 14.53 7.40 0.28
C THR A 114 13.62 7.88 1.41
N GLY A 115 13.43 7.04 2.45
CA GLY A 115 12.76 7.41 3.70
C GLY A 115 11.25 7.65 3.58
N VAL A 116 10.59 6.98 2.64
CA VAL A 116 9.17 7.16 2.36
C VAL A 116 8.39 5.85 2.42
N GLU A 117 7.11 5.97 2.67
CA GLU A 117 6.20 4.86 2.90
C GLU A 117 5.68 4.26 1.58
N ALA A 118 5.48 2.94 1.55
CA ALA A 118 4.81 2.24 0.45
C ALA A 118 3.77 1.24 0.95
N GLY A 119 2.57 1.33 0.39
CA GLY A 119 1.53 0.34 0.62
C GLY A 119 0.95 -0.19 -0.69
N GLY A 120 0.42 -1.40 -0.68
CA GLY A 120 -0.30 -1.90 -1.84
C GLY A 120 -1.52 -1.06 -2.16
N PHE A 121 -2.24 -0.59 -1.15
CA PHE A 121 -3.35 0.34 -1.34
C PHE A 121 -2.93 1.79 -1.07
N VAL A 122 -2.35 2.03 0.09
CA VAL A 122 -2.12 3.38 0.61
C VAL A 122 -0.70 3.47 1.20
N GLY A 123 0.05 4.51 0.88
CA GLY A 123 1.28 4.83 1.56
C GLY A 123 0.99 5.13 3.05
N PRO A 124 0.99 6.37 3.53
CA PRO A 124 0.47 6.72 4.84
C PRO A 124 -1.05 6.92 4.82
N GLY A 125 -1.72 6.40 5.86
CA GLY A 125 -3.15 6.53 6.11
C GLY A 125 -3.43 7.07 7.50
N SER A 126 -4.26 8.12 7.60
CA SER A 126 -4.72 8.73 8.84
C SER A 126 -6.24 8.75 8.91
N GLN A 127 -6.83 8.14 9.92
CA GLN A 127 -8.29 8.00 10.06
C GLN A 127 -8.91 7.26 8.86
N VAL A 128 -8.23 6.25 8.34
CA VAL A 128 -8.68 5.45 7.19
C VAL A 128 -9.38 4.19 7.68
N VAL A 129 -10.47 3.83 7.04
CA VAL A 129 -11.16 2.56 7.28
C VAL A 129 -11.04 1.70 6.04
N ILE A 130 -10.38 0.54 6.16
CA ILE A 130 -10.23 -0.45 5.07
C ILE A 130 -10.93 -1.72 5.50
N TYR A 131 -11.87 -2.21 4.68
CA TYR A 131 -12.54 -3.47 4.98
C TYR A 131 -13.06 -4.20 3.74
N ASP A 132 -13.17 -5.52 3.87
CA ASP A 132 -13.60 -6.42 2.79
C ASP A 132 -12.76 -6.25 1.52
N CYS A 133 -11.45 -6.10 1.72
CA CYS A 133 -10.48 -5.81 0.67
C CYS A 133 -9.47 -6.96 0.49
N TYR A 134 -8.84 -7.01 -0.67
CA TYR A 134 -7.76 -7.97 -0.88
C TYR A 134 -6.65 -7.43 -1.78
N PHE A 135 -5.42 -7.86 -1.48
CA PHE A 135 -4.24 -7.65 -2.31
C PHE A 135 -3.56 -9.00 -2.51
N VAL A 136 -3.61 -9.55 -3.72
CA VAL A 136 -3.14 -10.91 -3.99
C VAL A 136 -2.13 -10.96 -5.13
N ASP A 137 -1.14 -11.85 -4.96
CA ASP A 137 -0.07 -12.11 -5.93
C ASP A 137 0.70 -10.85 -6.35
N GLY A 138 0.77 -9.87 -5.43
CA GLY A 138 1.39 -8.59 -5.71
C GLY A 138 2.78 -8.43 -5.09
N SER A 139 3.42 -7.31 -5.39
CA SER A 139 4.76 -6.98 -4.92
C SER A 139 4.85 -5.54 -4.44
N ILE A 140 5.29 -5.37 -3.21
CA ILE A 140 5.62 -4.07 -2.64
C ILE A 140 7.11 -4.02 -2.42
N VAL A 141 7.78 -3.08 -3.07
CA VAL A 141 9.22 -2.89 -2.96
C VAL A 141 9.51 -1.43 -2.59
N CYS A 142 10.14 -1.24 -1.46
CA CYS A 142 10.54 0.08 -0.97
C CYS A 142 12.07 0.08 -0.81
N ASP A 143 12.77 0.16 -1.94
CA ASP A 143 14.21 -0.12 -2.01
C ASP A 143 15.09 1.13 -2.07
N GLY A 144 14.55 2.32 -2.17
CA GLY A 144 15.19 3.64 -2.22
C GLY A 144 16.71 3.65 -2.03
N LYS A 145 17.46 3.09 -2.98
CA LYS A 145 18.88 2.77 -2.81
C LYS A 145 19.77 3.99 -2.81
N LEU A 146 20.58 4.17 -1.75
CA LEU A 146 21.81 4.94 -1.85
C LEU A 146 22.99 4.08 -2.35
N SER A 147 22.92 2.76 -2.16
CA SER A 147 23.88 1.77 -2.68
C SER A 147 23.18 0.42 -2.84
N GLU A 148 23.83 -0.54 -3.50
CA GLU A 148 23.25 -1.87 -3.72
C GLU A 148 22.96 -2.68 -2.43
N THR A 149 23.51 -2.25 -1.31
CA THR A 149 23.40 -2.90 0.00
C THR A 149 22.64 -2.06 1.04
N ASP A 150 22.17 -0.85 0.69
CA ASP A 150 21.53 0.06 1.63
C ASP A 150 20.12 0.42 1.14
N LEU A 151 19.14 -0.41 1.51
CA LEU A 151 17.73 -0.10 1.33
C LEU A 151 17.36 1.06 2.27
N ARG A 152 16.64 2.05 1.79
CA ARG A 152 16.28 3.24 2.55
C ARG A 152 14.79 3.53 2.65
N GLY A 153 13.96 2.70 2.07
CA GLY A 153 12.52 2.78 2.22
C GLY A 153 12.07 2.11 3.51
N ASP A 154 11.26 2.79 4.28
CA ASP A 154 10.66 2.30 5.53
C ASP A 154 9.13 2.21 5.40
N ASN A 155 8.49 1.47 6.31
CA ASN A 155 7.04 1.34 6.42
C ASN A 155 6.38 0.79 5.15
N ALA A 156 6.56 -0.49 4.89
CA ALA A 156 6.02 -1.17 3.71
C ALA A 156 5.05 -2.30 4.06
N ALA A 157 3.94 -2.39 3.34
CA ALA A 157 2.99 -3.50 3.48
C ALA A 157 2.07 -3.65 2.27
N ALA A 158 1.37 -4.78 2.18
CA ALA A 158 0.45 -5.04 1.08
C ALA A 158 -0.84 -4.20 1.13
N LEU A 159 -1.24 -3.66 2.29
CA LEU A 159 -2.36 -2.70 2.33
C LEU A 159 -1.89 -1.29 2.67
N VAL A 160 -1.34 -1.04 3.86
CA VAL A 160 -1.01 0.31 4.33
C VAL A 160 0.45 0.37 4.78
N GLY A 161 1.25 1.23 4.15
CA GLY A 161 2.63 1.45 4.57
C GLY A 161 2.73 1.93 6.01
N LYS A 162 1.97 2.97 6.36
CA LYS A 162 1.89 3.52 7.72
C LYS A 162 0.45 3.87 8.11
N ALA A 163 -0.07 3.28 9.17
CA ALA A 163 -1.42 3.50 9.69
C ALA A 163 -1.38 4.34 10.98
N GLU A 164 -2.08 5.48 10.98
CA GLU A 164 -2.07 6.44 12.08
C GLU A 164 -3.47 6.97 12.42
N ASN A 165 -3.60 7.52 13.62
CA ASN A 165 -4.75 8.31 14.05
C ASN A 165 -6.09 7.59 13.88
N MET A 166 -6.27 6.45 14.53
CA MET A 166 -7.50 5.65 14.47
C MET A 166 -7.78 5.04 13.07
N THR A 167 -6.74 4.68 12.33
CA THR A 167 -6.90 3.86 11.12
C THR A 167 -7.33 2.44 11.50
N ALA A 168 -8.34 1.91 10.84
CA ALA A 168 -8.86 0.57 11.07
C ALA A 168 -8.80 -0.28 9.81
N ILE A 169 -8.17 -1.46 9.89
CA ILE A 169 -8.07 -2.42 8.80
C ILE A 169 -8.79 -3.70 9.22
N MET A 170 -9.82 -4.11 8.48
CA MET A 170 -10.69 -5.20 8.89
C MET A 170 -11.02 -6.15 7.75
N SER A 171 -11.31 -7.41 8.08
CA SER A 171 -11.91 -8.38 7.15
C SER A 171 -11.21 -8.43 5.78
N SER A 172 -9.91 -8.32 5.76
CA SER A 172 -9.12 -8.19 4.53
C SER A 172 -8.03 -9.26 4.46
N TYR A 173 -7.58 -9.59 3.26
CA TYR A 173 -6.50 -10.56 3.11
C TYR A 173 -5.48 -10.14 2.05
N VAL A 174 -4.25 -10.61 2.25
CA VAL A 174 -3.12 -10.25 1.38
C VAL A 174 -2.24 -11.45 1.08
N SER A 175 -1.66 -11.48 -0.14
CA SER A 175 -0.59 -12.40 -0.53
C SER A 175 0.42 -11.73 -1.45
N GLY A 176 1.61 -12.30 -1.54
CA GLY A 176 2.68 -11.80 -2.39
C GLY A 176 3.95 -11.49 -1.61
N THR A 177 4.66 -10.43 -1.96
CA THR A 177 5.96 -10.08 -1.38
C THR A 177 6.01 -8.64 -0.90
N VAL A 178 6.66 -8.42 0.24
CA VAL A 178 6.95 -7.08 0.79
C VAL A 178 8.44 -6.98 1.06
N VAL A 179 9.10 -5.98 0.45
CA VAL A 179 10.54 -5.75 0.59
C VAL A 179 10.80 -4.29 0.96
N ALA A 180 11.47 -4.04 2.09
CA ALA A 180 11.88 -2.70 2.51
C ALA A 180 13.02 -2.78 3.53
N ARG A 181 13.44 -1.62 4.10
CA ARG A 181 14.48 -1.58 5.14
C ARG A 181 13.93 -1.95 6.52
N ASN A 182 12.93 -1.19 7.00
CA ASN A 182 12.35 -1.34 8.34
C ASN A 182 10.83 -1.25 8.31
N ASN A 183 10.19 -1.73 9.36
CA ASN A 183 8.76 -1.69 9.58
C ASN A 183 7.99 -2.30 8.41
N LEU A 184 8.14 -3.60 8.24
CA LEU A 184 7.53 -4.37 7.17
C LEU A 184 6.47 -5.32 7.71
N GLY A 185 5.31 -5.32 7.09
CA GLY A 185 4.24 -6.25 7.44
C GLY A 185 3.44 -6.70 6.22
N GLY A 186 2.74 -7.81 6.34
CA GLY A 186 1.82 -8.21 5.30
C GLY A 186 0.63 -7.24 5.18
N ILE A 187 0.03 -6.85 6.29
CA ILE A 187 -1.15 -5.96 6.33
C ILE A 187 -0.74 -4.49 6.48
N ALA A 188 0.08 -4.17 7.48
CA ALA A 188 0.56 -2.81 7.75
C ALA A 188 2.07 -2.81 8.04
N GLY A 189 2.80 -1.83 7.48
CA GLY A 189 4.23 -1.67 7.76
C GLY A 189 4.46 -1.14 9.16
N MET A 190 3.86 -0.01 9.46
CA MET A 190 3.84 0.58 10.80
C MET A 190 2.41 0.96 11.19
N ILE A 191 2.08 0.82 12.47
CA ILE A 191 0.77 1.17 13.00
C ILE A 191 0.89 1.80 14.38
N ASP A 192 0.19 2.88 14.63
CA ASP A 192 0.19 3.53 15.95
C ASP A 192 -0.77 2.84 16.94
N ALA A 193 -0.65 3.21 18.23
CA ALA A 193 -1.46 2.61 19.30
C ALA A 193 -2.94 2.96 19.26
N SER A 194 -3.36 3.91 18.42
CA SER A 194 -4.75 4.29 18.25
C SER A 194 -5.44 3.57 17.09
N SER A 195 -4.66 2.86 16.29
CA SER A 195 -5.09 2.16 15.08
C SER A 195 -5.20 0.65 15.31
N SER A 196 -5.96 -0.05 14.49
CA SER A 196 -6.27 -1.47 14.71
C SER A 196 -6.28 -2.32 13.44
N ILE A 197 -5.96 -3.61 13.60
CA ILE A 197 -6.13 -4.64 12.59
C ILE A 197 -6.99 -5.76 13.18
N SER A 198 -8.04 -6.17 12.48
CA SER A 198 -8.93 -7.23 12.97
C SER A 198 -9.53 -8.08 11.84
N GLY A 199 -9.63 -9.39 12.07
CA GLY A 199 -10.23 -10.32 11.12
C GLY A 199 -9.48 -10.42 9.78
N CYS A 200 -8.17 -10.17 9.77
CA CYS A 200 -7.35 -10.15 8.56
C CYS A 200 -6.52 -11.42 8.41
N LEU A 201 -6.15 -11.75 7.16
CA LEU A 201 -5.27 -12.86 6.83
C LEU A 201 -4.06 -12.38 6.03
N ALA A 202 -2.86 -12.59 6.57
CA ALA A 202 -1.58 -12.27 5.92
C ALA A 202 -0.92 -13.54 5.36
N MET A 203 -0.63 -13.53 4.08
CA MET A 203 0.03 -14.62 3.35
C MET A 203 1.25 -14.13 2.57
N CYS A 204 1.79 -12.97 2.94
CA CYS A 204 2.95 -12.37 2.28
C CYS A 204 4.26 -12.91 2.83
N ASP A 205 5.23 -13.14 1.94
CA ASP A 205 6.63 -13.20 2.33
C ASP A 205 7.17 -11.78 2.55
N VAL A 206 7.80 -11.56 3.70
CA VAL A 206 8.29 -10.25 4.13
C VAL A 206 9.81 -10.29 4.25
N THR A 207 10.51 -9.38 3.55
CA THR A 207 11.98 -9.36 3.53
C THR A 207 12.51 -7.95 3.82
N GLY A 208 13.26 -7.82 4.90
CA GLY A 208 13.99 -6.61 5.28
C GLY A 208 15.49 -6.77 5.16
N ASN A 209 16.23 -5.73 5.48
CA ASN A 209 17.68 -5.81 5.67
C ASN A 209 18.06 -6.72 6.84
N ASP A 210 19.34 -7.13 6.92
CA ASP A 210 19.84 -7.95 8.03
C ASP A 210 19.70 -7.26 9.40
N ASP A 211 19.74 -5.93 9.43
CA ASP A 211 19.58 -5.10 10.62
C ASP A 211 18.17 -4.50 10.76
N ALA A 212 17.23 -4.94 9.95
CA ALA A 212 15.88 -4.42 9.95
C ALA A 212 15.18 -4.59 11.29
N THR A 213 14.54 -3.54 11.72
CA THR A 213 13.69 -3.52 12.92
C THR A 213 12.22 -3.47 12.53
N GLY A 214 11.38 -4.13 13.30
CA GLY A 214 9.94 -4.15 13.01
C GLY A 214 9.61 -4.93 11.74
N ILE A 215 9.74 -6.24 11.77
CA ILE A 215 9.31 -7.14 10.70
C ILE A 215 8.32 -8.14 11.26
N GLY A 216 7.16 -8.26 10.64
CA GLY A 216 6.16 -9.24 11.02
C GLY A 216 5.32 -9.70 9.84
N ARG A 217 4.67 -10.86 9.96
CA ARG A 217 3.76 -11.37 8.92
C ARG A 217 2.50 -10.53 8.81
N ILE A 218 2.00 -9.98 9.92
CA ILE A 218 0.80 -9.13 9.97
C ILE A 218 1.20 -7.66 9.98
N CYS A 219 2.01 -7.24 10.95
CA CYS A 219 2.42 -5.86 11.14
C CYS A 219 3.92 -5.78 11.44
N GLY A 220 4.61 -4.80 10.85
CA GLY A 220 6.04 -4.61 11.04
C GLY A 220 6.39 -3.90 12.34
N GLY A 221 5.91 -2.68 12.51
CA GLY A 221 6.31 -1.84 13.65
C GLY A 221 5.15 -1.15 14.33
N GLY A 222 5.43 -0.59 15.52
CA GLY A 222 4.45 0.15 16.31
C GLY A 222 3.86 -0.66 17.46
N SER A 223 2.66 -0.31 17.88
CA SER A 223 1.95 -0.98 18.99
C SER A 223 0.49 -1.19 18.61
N PRO A 224 0.23 -2.05 17.64
CA PRO A 224 -1.13 -2.26 17.14
C PRO A 224 -2.02 -2.92 18.19
N ASP A 225 -3.31 -2.61 18.14
CA ASP A 225 -4.32 -3.51 18.67
C ASP A 225 -4.56 -4.64 17.66
N LEU A 226 -3.93 -5.78 17.88
CA LEU A 226 -4.10 -7.01 17.10
C LEU A 226 -5.11 -7.96 17.75
N SER A 227 -5.97 -7.46 18.61
CA SER A 227 -6.71 -8.23 19.61
C SER A 227 -7.73 -9.21 19.08
N SER A 228 -8.08 -9.22 17.80
CA SER A 228 -9.17 -10.09 17.38
C SER A 228 -9.06 -10.69 15.97
N GLY A 229 -8.76 -12.00 15.97
CA GLY A 229 -9.03 -12.84 14.79
C GLY A 229 -8.14 -12.59 13.58
N ASN A 230 -6.92 -12.08 13.78
CA ASN A 230 -5.95 -11.99 12.72
C ASN A 230 -5.18 -13.31 12.57
N TYR A 231 -4.84 -13.66 11.35
CA TYR A 231 -4.12 -14.88 11.03
C TYR A 231 -2.98 -14.58 10.05
N ALA A 232 -1.87 -15.28 10.23
CA ALA A 232 -0.80 -15.32 9.24
C ALA A 232 -0.63 -16.75 8.72
N LEU A 233 -0.36 -16.90 7.44
CA LEU A 233 -0.14 -18.21 6.85
C LEU A 233 1.13 -18.84 7.42
N GLU A 234 1.07 -20.09 7.86
CA GLU A 234 2.20 -20.82 8.45
C GLU A 234 3.42 -20.89 7.51
N THR A 235 3.20 -20.93 6.20
CA THR A 235 4.26 -20.97 5.19
C THR A 235 4.77 -19.60 4.77
N ALA A 236 4.18 -18.50 5.22
CA ALA A 236 4.66 -17.15 4.96
C ALA A 236 5.99 -16.92 5.69
N LYS A 237 6.96 -16.38 4.97
CA LYS A 237 8.34 -16.25 5.46
C LYS A 237 8.67 -14.83 5.88
N VAL A 238 9.50 -14.74 6.92
CA VAL A 238 10.17 -13.50 7.32
C VAL A 238 11.67 -13.68 7.08
N ASN A 239 12.27 -12.83 6.25
CA ASN A 239 13.66 -12.93 5.82
C ASN A 239 14.05 -14.34 5.33
N GLY A 240 13.17 -14.94 4.50
CA GLY A 240 13.36 -16.27 3.94
C GLY A 240 13.15 -17.44 4.91
N ASN A 241 12.88 -17.18 6.18
CA ASN A 241 12.68 -18.19 7.22
C ASN A 241 11.20 -18.33 7.57
N LEU A 242 10.80 -19.56 7.88
CA LEU A 242 9.49 -19.80 8.49
C LEU A 242 9.45 -19.20 9.90
N VAL A 243 8.33 -18.60 10.25
CA VAL A 243 8.11 -18.10 11.60
C VAL A 243 7.80 -19.27 12.53
N THR A 244 8.52 -19.34 13.63
CA THR A 244 8.36 -20.35 14.68
C THR A 244 7.96 -19.69 15.98
N THR A 245 7.57 -20.49 16.99
CA THR A 245 7.29 -19.98 18.33
C THR A 245 8.48 -19.28 18.97
N ASP A 246 9.71 -19.57 18.51
CA ASP A 246 10.94 -18.99 19.05
C ASP A 246 11.29 -17.63 18.43
N ASN A 247 10.81 -17.35 17.21
CA ASN A 247 11.09 -16.09 16.50
C ASN A 247 9.86 -15.17 16.32
N ASN A 248 8.68 -15.63 16.65
CA ASN A 248 7.39 -14.93 16.81
C ASN A 248 7.29 -13.56 16.06
N ALA A 249 7.48 -13.58 14.76
CA ALA A 249 7.41 -12.38 13.90
C ALA A 249 5.97 -12.19 13.36
N ASP A 250 5.04 -11.77 14.22
CA ASP A 250 3.63 -11.47 13.90
C ASP A 250 3.24 -10.04 14.24
#